data_1da23c5a5d7036315ea436955cb6d5f3
#
_entry.id   1da23c5a5d7036315ea436955cb6d5f3
#
_cell.length_a   1.000
_cell.length_b   1.000
_cell.length_c   1.000
_cell.angle_alpha   90.00
_cell.angle_beta   90.00
_cell.angle_gamma   90.00
#
_symmetry.space_group_name_H-M   'P 1'
#
loop_
_entity.id
_entity.type
_entity.pdbx_description
1 polymer ?
#
loop_
_entity_poly.entity_id
_entity_poly.type
_entity_poly.pdbx_seq_one_letter_code
_entity_poly.pdbx_strand_id
1 'polypeptide(L)'
;VSDFLRNFFENKEVRRDPNAKYAIQNNKWDRDKASKIADEIREYRVASNALSAVADTGHEALRDALLALFKVRPELRDPKEIRPSFLINHRVESEMLELKEYEKLHAVTRGDDIAAGLACVDIEPELEILFDKLQEQQKAAAEMEQMLQDAEGTADSLEEMLAAAQAAAEAGDDQEAKNYQDQAEAMAEQLEALKKALEDASDSLEEDLDNLGPTIKQSLKEALESSLENAETISSFDSWSLQPGALKRLDPNTRLELSKKLQTEKFKRMAEVIGRMQSMAMSEQMNKVDWAQEEIFDVTKGDNLSRILPNEMLALSDEILELDWMRRFSEQNLLQYDLRGTETTQRGGILIAEDGSGSMAGEREIWAKAIGLALLKIAKMQKRPFTCIHFGGVGQYILFEFDTTKDDLQLTVTYGSTVKHYSGIEAVIEFADKGMNSGTDFVTPLSVGLDIMERDFQENGMTEADFLFLTDGECAVPPNFLEEFKVRQAELGFSMYGVAVCTNPKSEPLNTICDGFVASIKELQDLENMRPIFGKV
;
A
#
# COMPACT_ATOMS: atom_id res chain seq x y z
N VAL A 1 -29.69 21.21 13.91
CA VAL A 1 -30.53 20.31 14.71
C VAL A 1 -31.94 20.88 14.90
N SER A 2 -32.12 22.14 15.22
CA SER A 2 -33.45 22.83 15.28
C SER A 2 -34.26 22.60 13.99
N ASP A 3 -33.61 22.70 12.82
CA ASP A 3 -34.24 22.41 11.52
C ASP A 3 -34.58 20.90 11.35
N PHE A 4 -33.78 19.97 11.95
CA PHE A 4 -34.11 18.55 11.97
C PHE A 4 -35.40 18.31 12.74
N LEU A 5 -35.53 18.85 13.94
CA LEU A 5 -36.72 18.70 14.77
C LEU A 5 -37.97 19.22 14.05
N ARG A 6 -37.85 20.36 13.39
CA ARG A 6 -38.95 20.89 12.59
C ARG A 6 -39.35 19.98 11.47
N ASN A 7 -38.36 19.49 10.68
CA ASN A 7 -38.61 18.56 9.58
C ASN A 7 -39.13 17.20 10.08
N PHE A 8 -38.63 16.72 11.23
CA PHE A 8 -39.06 15.48 11.86
C PHE A 8 -40.54 15.53 12.26
N PHE A 9 -41.01 16.64 12.86
CA PHE A 9 -42.42 16.76 13.25
C PHE A 9 -43.36 17.06 12.07
N GLU A 10 -42.89 17.71 11.02
CA GLU A 10 -43.67 18.06 9.84
C GLU A 10 -43.72 16.91 8.81
N ASN A 11 -42.75 16.02 8.78
CA ASN A 11 -42.61 15.01 7.71
C ASN A 11 -42.54 13.57 8.27
N LYS A 12 -43.67 12.83 8.16
CA LYS A 12 -43.77 11.41 8.60
C LYS A 12 -42.79 10.46 7.87
N GLU A 13 -42.28 10.81 6.67
CA GLU A 13 -41.30 9.98 5.95
C GLU A 13 -39.93 10.04 6.61
N VAL A 14 -39.50 11.20 7.12
CA VAL A 14 -38.23 11.37 7.83
C VAL A 14 -38.21 10.55 9.13
N ARG A 15 -39.32 10.47 9.83
CA ARG A 15 -39.46 9.66 11.07
C ARG A 15 -39.18 8.17 10.88
N ARG A 16 -39.40 7.63 9.67
CA ARG A 16 -39.31 6.20 9.34
C ARG A 16 -38.11 5.85 8.49
N ASP A 17 -37.22 6.79 8.16
CA ASP A 17 -36.03 6.50 7.36
C ASP A 17 -35.05 5.58 8.15
N PRO A 18 -34.86 4.32 7.74
CA PRO A 18 -33.92 3.42 8.39
C PRO A 18 -32.46 3.86 8.19
N ASN A 19 -32.20 4.84 7.32
CA ASN A 19 -30.89 5.38 7.01
C ASN A 19 -30.54 6.63 7.84
N ALA A 20 -31.49 7.17 8.61
CA ALA A 20 -31.26 8.35 9.47
C ALA A 20 -30.19 8.14 10.57
N LYS A 21 -29.65 6.92 10.69
CA LYS A 21 -28.57 6.54 11.57
C LYS A 21 -27.16 6.57 10.94
N TYR A 22 -27.05 6.94 9.68
CA TYR A 22 -25.77 6.99 8.97
C TYR A 22 -25.44 8.41 8.53
N ALA A 23 -24.21 8.83 8.79
CA ALA A 23 -23.70 10.13 8.38
C ALA A 23 -23.41 10.19 6.88
N ILE A 24 -22.94 9.10 6.29
CA ILE A 24 -22.66 9.01 4.86
C ILE A 24 -23.91 8.51 4.10
N GLN A 25 -24.28 9.23 3.04
CA GLN A 25 -25.37 8.82 2.16
C GLN A 25 -25.08 7.43 1.58
N ASN A 26 -26.01 6.50 1.76
CA ASN A 26 -25.85 5.12 1.34
C ASN A 26 -27.16 4.54 0.76
N ASN A 27 -27.00 3.59 -0.14
CA ASN A 27 -28.08 2.81 -0.71
C ASN A 27 -27.99 1.33 -0.29
N LYS A 28 -28.90 0.51 -0.74
CA LYS A 28 -28.92 -0.93 -0.41
C LYS A 28 -27.62 -1.63 -0.81
N TRP A 29 -27.07 -1.32 -1.98
CA TRP A 29 -25.82 -1.92 -2.46
C TRP A 29 -24.63 -1.55 -1.56
N ASP A 30 -24.53 -0.28 -1.16
CA ASP A 30 -23.48 0.20 -0.23
C ASP A 30 -23.54 -0.56 1.10
N ARG A 31 -24.77 -0.77 1.64
CA ARG A 31 -24.96 -1.53 2.90
C ARG A 31 -24.60 -3.00 2.76
N ASP A 32 -25.05 -3.65 1.68
CA ASP A 32 -24.73 -5.04 1.41
C ASP A 32 -23.22 -5.23 1.25
N LYS A 33 -22.55 -4.28 0.57
CA LYS A 33 -21.10 -4.28 0.39
C LYS A 33 -20.34 -4.09 1.71
N ALA A 34 -20.75 -3.12 2.53
CA ALA A 34 -20.16 -2.89 3.85
C ALA A 34 -20.34 -4.12 4.78
N SER A 35 -21.51 -4.77 4.72
CA SER A 35 -21.75 -6.00 5.47
C SER A 35 -20.84 -7.14 5.00
N LYS A 36 -20.64 -7.27 3.69
CA LYS A 36 -19.73 -8.26 3.12
C LYS A 36 -18.29 -8.03 3.57
N ILE A 37 -17.80 -6.80 3.56
CA ILE A 37 -16.47 -6.43 4.07
C ILE A 37 -16.33 -6.81 5.54
N ALA A 38 -17.35 -6.51 6.36
CA ALA A 38 -17.37 -6.88 7.77
C ALA A 38 -17.37 -8.42 8.00
N ASP A 39 -17.93 -9.20 7.09
CA ASP A 39 -17.91 -10.66 7.14
C ASP A 39 -16.56 -11.24 6.70
N GLU A 40 -15.91 -10.66 5.70
CA GLU A 40 -14.64 -11.11 5.15
C GLU A 40 -13.44 -10.72 6.03
N ILE A 41 -13.45 -9.53 6.67
CA ILE A 41 -12.36 -9.02 7.48
C ILE A 41 -12.67 -9.19 8.97
N ARG A 42 -12.11 -10.24 9.59
CA ARG A 42 -12.31 -10.53 11.01
C ARG A 42 -11.90 -9.35 11.90
N GLU A 43 -10.80 -8.68 11.59
CA GLU A 43 -10.25 -7.56 12.34
C GLU A 43 -11.20 -6.36 12.34
N TYR A 44 -11.86 -6.08 11.21
CA TYR A 44 -12.88 -5.04 11.13
C TYR A 44 -14.05 -5.33 12.09
N ARG A 45 -14.46 -6.59 12.22
CA ARG A 45 -15.50 -6.98 13.22
C ARG A 45 -15.03 -6.78 14.66
N VAL A 46 -13.75 -7.09 14.93
CA VAL A 46 -13.18 -6.86 16.27
C VAL A 46 -13.16 -5.37 16.57
N ALA A 47 -12.67 -4.55 15.66
CA ALA A 47 -12.64 -3.09 15.75
C ALA A 47 -14.06 -2.50 15.92
N SER A 48 -15.03 -2.97 15.15
CA SER A 48 -16.43 -2.55 15.25
C SER A 48 -17.05 -2.88 16.61
N ASN A 49 -16.73 -4.04 17.16
CA ASN A 49 -17.20 -4.43 18.51
C ASN A 49 -16.50 -3.64 19.62
N ALA A 50 -15.20 -3.34 19.47
CA ALA A 50 -14.45 -2.54 20.42
C ALA A 50 -15.02 -1.11 20.49
N LEU A 51 -15.21 -0.47 19.35
CA LEU A 51 -15.80 0.86 19.28
C LEU A 51 -17.24 0.89 19.85
N SER A 52 -18.03 -0.18 19.60
CA SER A 52 -19.39 -0.31 20.15
C SER A 52 -19.43 -0.53 21.66
N ALA A 53 -18.32 -0.95 22.28
CA ALA A 53 -18.21 -1.06 23.73
C ALA A 53 -18.02 0.31 24.41
N VAL A 54 -17.49 1.29 23.68
CA VAL A 54 -17.26 2.67 24.16
C VAL A 54 -18.41 3.59 23.80
N ALA A 55 -19.02 3.39 22.61
CA ALA A 55 -20.10 4.20 22.10
C ALA A 55 -21.23 3.34 21.53
N ASP A 56 -22.46 3.54 21.95
CA ASP A 56 -23.64 2.81 21.44
C ASP A 56 -23.80 2.96 19.91
N THR A 57 -23.32 4.07 19.34
CA THR A 57 -23.32 4.36 17.90
C THR A 57 -22.02 3.96 17.19
N GLY A 58 -21.08 3.29 17.88
CA GLY A 58 -19.75 2.96 17.38
C GLY A 58 -19.76 2.05 16.15
N HIS A 59 -20.73 1.15 16.06
CA HIS A 59 -20.88 0.27 14.90
C HIS A 59 -21.24 1.05 13.64
N GLU A 60 -22.14 2.00 13.75
CA GLU A 60 -22.53 2.90 12.67
C GLU A 60 -21.39 3.87 12.32
N ALA A 61 -20.66 4.39 13.30
CA ALA A 61 -19.52 5.28 13.09
C ALA A 61 -18.43 4.61 12.25
N LEU A 62 -18.00 3.39 12.62
CA LEU A 62 -16.98 2.67 11.85
C LEU A 62 -17.48 2.29 10.45
N ARG A 63 -18.79 2.08 10.31
CA ARG A 63 -19.41 1.81 9.00
C ARG A 63 -19.46 3.05 8.11
N ASP A 64 -19.73 4.22 8.68
CA ASP A 64 -19.67 5.49 7.95
C ASP A 64 -18.24 5.78 7.50
N ALA A 65 -17.23 5.59 8.36
CA ALA A 65 -15.82 5.68 7.99
C ALA A 65 -15.44 4.71 6.85
N LEU A 66 -15.93 3.46 6.90
CA LEU A 66 -15.73 2.49 5.83
C LEU A 66 -16.31 2.98 4.49
N LEU A 67 -17.52 3.49 4.51
CA LEU A 67 -18.18 4.02 3.32
C LEU A 67 -17.51 5.29 2.80
N ALA A 68 -17.05 6.16 3.69
CA ALA A 68 -16.29 7.35 3.34
C ALA A 68 -14.98 6.99 2.63
N LEU A 69 -14.27 5.97 3.08
CA LEU A 69 -13.01 5.51 2.48
C LEU A 69 -13.21 4.67 1.21
N PHE A 70 -14.31 3.91 1.12
CA PHE A 70 -14.55 3.00 0.00
C PHE A 70 -15.21 3.67 -1.21
N LYS A 71 -16.21 4.55 -0.98
CA LYS A 71 -16.99 5.16 -2.07
C LYS A 71 -16.12 6.10 -2.91
N VAL A 72 -16.31 6.09 -4.22
CA VAL A 72 -15.59 7.01 -5.13
C VAL A 72 -15.94 8.48 -4.85
N ARG A 73 -17.18 8.74 -4.46
CA ARG A 73 -17.69 10.05 -4.06
C ARG A 73 -18.56 9.86 -2.82
N PRO A 74 -17.99 9.90 -1.63
CA PRO A 74 -18.79 9.92 -0.41
C PRO A 74 -19.46 11.28 -0.29
N GLU A 75 -20.75 11.27 0.01
CA GLU A 75 -21.55 12.46 0.25
C GLU A 75 -22.06 12.39 1.67
N LEU A 76 -21.84 13.48 2.41
CA LEU A 76 -22.37 13.63 3.75
C LEU A 76 -23.88 13.87 3.67
N ARG A 77 -24.63 13.26 4.56
CA ARG A 77 -26.07 13.49 4.70
C ARG A 77 -26.31 14.84 5.36
N ASP A 78 -27.44 15.50 5.05
CA ASP A 78 -27.84 16.72 5.75
C ASP A 78 -28.08 16.39 7.23
N PRO A 79 -27.50 17.16 8.20
CA PRO A 79 -27.76 16.97 9.63
C PRO A 79 -29.24 16.92 10.00
N LYS A 80 -30.10 17.57 9.18
CA LYS A 80 -31.56 17.60 9.33
C LYS A 80 -32.25 16.25 9.09
N GLU A 81 -31.54 15.29 8.51
CA GLU A 81 -32.03 13.95 8.20
C GLU A 81 -31.46 12.89 9.15
N ILE A 82 -30.64 13.30 10.14
CA ILE A 82 -29.94 12.39 11.05
C ILE A 82 -30.57 12.43 12.44
N ARG A 83 -30.77 11.26 13.02
CA ARG A 83 -31.30 11.15 14.39
C ARG A 83 -30.32 11.69 15.42
N PRO A 84 -30.79 12.28 16.52
CA PRO A 84 -29.95 12.91 17.54
C PRO A 84 -28.78 12.06 18.03
N SER A 85 -29.01 10.78 18.31
CA SER A 85 -27.98 9.85 18.79
C SER A 85 -26.78 9.71 17.82
N PHE A 86 -26.95 10.01 16.53
CA PHE A 86 -25.93 9.86 15.50
C PHE A 86 -25.30 11.18 15.02
N LEU A 87 -25.66 12.30 15.65
CA LEU A 87 -25.10 13.63 15.30
C LEU A 87 -23.60 13.71 15.56
N ILE A 88 -23.12 13.00 16.59
CA ILE A 88 -21.69 12.91 16.89
C ILE A 88 -20.95 12.20 15.76
N ASN A 89 -21.48 11.08 15.26
CA ASN A 89 -20.90 10.36 14.12
C ASN A 89 -20.85 11.29 12.89
N HIS A 90 -21.95 12.01 12.64
CA HIS A 90 -21.99 12.99 11.56
C HIS A 90 -20.93 14.08 11.69
N ARG A 91 -20.72 14.61 12.92
CA ARG A 91 -19.69 15.62 13.16
C ARG A 91 -18.30 15.06 12.92
N VAL A 92 -18.01 13.86 13.41
CA VAL A 92 -16.72 13.16 13.20
C VAL A 92 -16.45 12.95 11.70
N GLU A 93 -17.44 12.44 10.95
CA GLU A 93 -17.32 12.25 9.51
C GLU A 93 -17.17 13.58 8.74
N SER A 94 -17.89 14.62 9.13
CA SER A 94 -17.76 15.95 8.53
C SER A 94 -16.34 16.50 8.68
N GLU A 95 -15.78 16.42 9.88
CA GLU A 95 -14.42 16.87 10.15
C GLU A 95 -13.37 15.99 9.43
N MET A 96 -13.62 14.68 9.33
CA MET A 96 -12.74 13.74 8.62
C MET A 96 -12.66 14.08 7.13
N LEU A 97 -13.79 14.32 6.47
CA LEU A 97 -13.85 14.60 5.03
C LEU A 97 -13.13 15.92 4.64
N GLU A 98 -12.96 16.86 5.57
CA GLU A 98 -12.24 18.13 5.34
C GLU A 98 -10.70 18.02 5.44
N LEU A 99 -10.18 16.90 5.97
CA LEU A 99 -8.76 16.73 6.20
C LEU A 99 -8.01 16.33 4.91
N LYS A 100 -6.82 16.91 4.72
CA LYS A 100 -5.94 16.56 3.59
C LYS A 100 -5.43 15.13 3.68
N GLU A 101 -5.24 14.63 4.88
CA GLU A 101 -4.84 13.26 5.19
C GLU A 101 -5.90 12.27 4.71
N TYR A 102 -7.18 12.62 4.88
CA TYR A 102 -8.29 11.85 4.33
C TYR A 102 -8.25 11.80 2.79
N GLU A 103 -8.04 12.93 2.10
CA GLU A 103 -7.97 12.95 0.63
C GLU A 103 -6.89 12.00 0.09
N LYS A 104 -5.72 11.96 0.75
CA LYS A 104 -4.62 11.06 0.39
C LYS A 104 -4.98 9.60 0.63
N LEU A 105 -5.49 9.28 1.82
CA LEU A 105 -5.88 7.91 2.17
C LEU A 105 -7.01 7.41 1.27
N HIS A 106 -8.02 8.24 1.01
CA HIS A 106 -9.12 7.94 0.12
C HIS A 106 -8.64 7.66 -1.33
N ALA A 107 -7.62 8.36 -1.81
CA ALA A 107 -7.05 8.10 -3.13
C ALA A 107 -6.53 6.64 -3.28
N VAL A 108 -6.07 6.04 -2.19
CA VAL A 108 -5.54 4.66 -2.15
C VAL A 108 -6.65 3.62 -1.89
N THR A 109 -7.64 3.96 -1.05
CA THR A 109 -8.67 3.03 -0.56
C THR A 109 -9.92 2.98 -1.41
N ARG A 110 -10.22 4.04 -2.20
CA ARG A 110 -11.45 4.12 -3.00
C ARG A 110 -11.61 2.95 -3.96
N GLY A 111 -12.75 2.29 -3.88
CA GLY A 111 -13.09 1.14 -4.72
C GLY A 111 -12.36 -0.16 -4.35
N ASP A 112 -11.57 -0.15 -3.28
CA ASP A 112 -10.83 -1.29 -2.76
C ASP A 112 -11.35 -1.65 -1.37
N ASP A 113 -12.16 -2.70 -1.29
CA ASP A 113 -12.85 -3.13 -0.07
C ASP A 113 -11.90 -3.55 1.05
N ILE A 114 -10.82 -4.26 0.71
CA ILE A 114 -9.84 -4.71 1.71
C ILE A 114 -9.00 -3.53 2.21
N ALA A 115 -8.56 -2.66 1.30
CA ALA A 115 -7.80 -1.48 1.71
C ALA A 115 -8.63 -0.54 2.60
N ALA A 116 -9.91 -0.29 2.26
CA ALA A 116 -10.80 0.51 3.09
C ALA A 116 -11.09 -0.15 4.44
N GLY A 117 -11.30 -1.48 4.47
CA GLY A 117 -11.52 -2.23 5.71
C GLY A 117 -10.30 -2.22 6.63
N LEU A 118 -9.09 -2.38 6.09
CA LEU A 118 -7.84 -2.28 6.87
C LEU A 118 -7.60 -0.86 7.39
N ALA A 119 -7.87 0.16 6.57
CA ALA A 119 -7.77 1.55 7.01
C ALA A 119 -8.71 1.85 8.18
N CYS A 120 -9.93 1.29 8.19
CA CYS A 120 -10.83 1.40 9.34
C CYS A 120 -10.27 0.72 10.59
N VAL A 121 -9.60 -0.43 10.46
CA VAL A 121 -8.94 -1.11 11.58
C VAL A 121 -7.79 -0.27 12.14
N ASP A 122 -7.03 0.39 11.28
CA ASP A 122 -5.92 1.27 11.68
C ASP A 122 -6.41 2.55 12.38
N ILE A 123 -7.57 3.07 12.00
CA ILE A 123 -8.15 4.31 12.55
C ILE A 123 -8.89 4.04 13.88
N GLU A 124 -9.42 2.83 14.07
CA GLU A 124 -10.31 2.49 15.19
C GLU A 124 -9.74 2.83 16.58
N PRO A 125 -8.46 2.55 16.92
CA PRO A 125 -7.95 2.84 18.27
C PRO A 125 -8.03 4.33 18.65
N GLU A 126 -7.80 5.21 17.68
CA GLU A 126 -7.91 6.66 17.89
C GLU A 126 -9.37 7.12 17.93
N LEU A 127 -10.26 6.47 17.17
CA LEU A 127 -11.70 6.70 17.28
C LEU A 127 -12.21 6.26 18.66
N GLU A 128 -11.74 5.14 19.22
CA GLU A 128 -12.08 4.70 20.57
C GLU A 128 -11.72 5.77 21.60
N ILE A 129 -10.49 6.29 21.55
CA ILE A 129 -10.03 7.38 22.42
C ILE A 129 -10.86 8.67 22.22
N LEU A 130 -11.21 8.99 20.98
CA LEU A 130 -12.04 10.15 20.67
C LEU A 130 -13.45 10.01 21.24
N PHE A 131 -14.10 8.86 21.01
CA PHE A 131 -15.45 8.60 21.51
C PHE A 131 -15.49 8.52 23.05
N ASP A 132 -14.42 8.06 23.71
CA ASP A 132 -14.29 8.10 25.16
C ASP A 132 -14.27 9.56 25.67
N LYS A 133 -13.57 10.47 24.98
CA LYS A 133 -13.59 11.91 25.29
C LYS A 133 -14.95 12.59 25.06
N LEU A 134 -15.77 12.04 24.16
CA LEU A 134 -17.08 12.55 23.79
C LEU A 134 -18.24 11.91 24.56
N GLN A 135 -17.98 11.17 25.65
CA GLN A 135 -19.02 10.45 26.40
C GLN A 135 -20.12 11.35 26.96
N GLU A 136 -19.81 12.58 27.38
CA GLU A 136 -20.81 13.53 27.87
C GLU A 136 -21.77 13.95 26.74
N GLN A 137 -21.24 14.22 25.55
CA GLN A 137 -22.01 14.57 24.37
C GLN A 137 -22.85 13.38 23.88
N GLN A 138 -22.32 12.15 23.98
CA GLN A 138 -23.07 10.93 23.65
C GLN A 138 -24.28 10.76 24.56
N LYS A 139 -24.13 10.99 25.87
CA LYS A 139 -25.26 10.95 26.83
C LYS A 139 -26.29 12.02 26.51
N ALA A 140 -25.86 13.25 26.25
CA ALA A 140 -26.76 14.34 25.85
C ALA A 140 -27.53 14.00 24.57
N ALA A 141 -26.86 13.44 23.56
CA ALA A 141 -27.48 13.00 22.32
C ALA A 141 -28.48 11.84 22.53
N ALA A 142 -28.18 10.90 23.43
CA ALA A 142 -29.08 9.80 23.78
C ALA A 142 -30.32 10.29 24.57
N GLU A 143 -30.15 11.21 25.51
CA GLU A 143 -31.25 11.84 26.22
C GLU A 143 -32.16 12.62 25.26
N MET A 144 -31.58 13.32 24.31
CA MET A 144 -32.29 14.04 23.26
C MET A 144 -33.07 13.08 22.34
N GLU A 145 -32.51 11.93 22.00
CA GLU A 145 -33.20 10.86 21.24
C GLU A 145 -34.41 10.34 22.04
N GLN A 146 -34.30 10.17 23.36
CA GLN A 146 -35.39 9.72 24.20
C GLN A 146 -36.50 10.78 24.28
N MET A 147 -36.14 12.05 24.48
CA MET A 147 -37.11 13.16 24.45
C MET A 147 -37.85 13.21 23.10
N LEU A 148 -37.15 12.93 22.00
CA LEU A 148 -37.75 12.90 20.66
C LEU A 148 -38.78 11.76 20.52
N GLN A 149 -38.46 10.58 21.06
CA GLN A 149 -39.39 9.44 21.09
C GLN A 149 -40.62 9.73 21.96
N ASP A 150 -40.42 10.36 23.13
CA ASP A 150 -41.52 10.76 24.01
C ASP A 150 -42.42 11.81 23.34
N ALA A 151 -41.82 12.77 22.62
CA ALA A 151 -42.56 13.78 21.86
C ALA A 151 -43.34 13.15 20.67
N GLU A 152 -42.77 12.14 20.01
CA GLU A 152 -43.44 11.38 18.95
C GLU A 152 -44.67 10.62 19.51
N GLY A 153 -44.48 9.90 20.62
CA GLY A 153 -45.56 9.19 21.29
C GLY A 153 -46.67 10.12 21.79
N THR A 154 -46.31 11.32 22.29
CA THR A 154 -47.27 12.35 22.70
C THR A 154 -48.03 12.92 21.51
N ALA A 155 -47.34 13.14 20.37
CA ALA A 155 -47.97 13.66 19.15
C ALA A 155 -48.97 12.64 18.54
N ASP A 156 -48.60 11.35 18.52
CA ASP A 156 -49.49 10.27 18.04
C ASP A 156 -50.72 10.13 18.97
N SER A 157 -50.54 10.21 20.29
CA SER A 157 -51.62 10.16 21.24
C SER A 157 -52.55 11.40 21.14
N LEU A 158 -51.99 12.57 20.85
CA LEU A 158 -52.76 13.80 20.60
C LEU A 158 -53.61 13.65 19.32
N GLU A 159 -53.09 13.05 18.26
CA GLU A 159 -53.83 12.80 17.03
C GLU A 159 -55.00 11.82 17.27
N GLU A 160 -54.80 10.77 18.08
CA GLU A 160 -55.85 9.82 18.49
C GLU A 160 -56.93 10.51 19.35
N MET A 161 -56.55 11.34 20.33
CA MET A 161 -57.52 12.04 21.17
C MET A 161 -58.34 13.09 20.38
N LEU A 162 -57.72 13.79 19.44
CA LEU A 162 -58.45 14.69 18.55
C LEU A 162 -59.46 13.97 17.64
N ALA A 163 -59.08 12.77 17.14
CA ALA A 163 -59.96 11.95 16.37
C ALA A 163 -61.12 11.41 17.18
N ALA A 164 -60.84 11.01 18.44
CA ALA A 164 -61.88 10.55 19.37
C ALA A 164 -62.85 11.69 19.77
N ALA A 165 -62.34 12.90 19.98
CA ALA A 165 -63.16 14.06 20.23
C ALA A 165 -64.10 14.41 19.09
N GLN A 166 -63.60 14.31 17.84
CA GLN A 166 -64.44 14.49 16.65
C GLN A 166 -65.52 13.41 16.53
N ALA A 167 -65.18 12.13 16.73
CA ALA A 167 -66.13 11.05 16.67
C ALA A 167 -67.24 11.13 17.76
N ALA A 168 -66.89 11.55 18.97
CA ALA A 168 -67.84 11.76 20.05
C ALA A 168 -68.78 12.93 19.76
N ALA A 169 -68.26 14.04 19.19
CA ALA A 169 -69.06 15.17 18.76
C ALA A 169 -70.04 14.80 17.62
N GLU A 170 -69.64 13.98 16.66
CA GLU A 170 -70.49 13.44 15.57
C GLU A 170 -71.56 12.48 16.14
N ALA A 171 -71.28 11.76 17.19
CA ALA A 171 -72.23 10.91 17.89
C ALA A 171 -73.23 11.65 18.77
N GLY A 172 -73.03 12.95 19.02
CA GLY A 172 -73.90 13.80 19.83
C GLY A 172 -73.66 13.74 21.34
N ASP A 173 -72.51 13.20 21.77
CA ASP A 173 -72.08 13.17 23.16
C ASP A 173 -71.16 14.34 23.49
N ASP A 174 -71.76 15.48 23.77
CA ASP A 174 -71.04 16.73 24.06
C ASP A 174 -70.14 16.61 25.29
N GLN A 175 -70.46 15.73 26.24
CA GLN A 175 -69.72 15.58 27.51
C GLN A 175 -68.44 14.74 27.32
N GLU A 176 -68.50 13.70 26.55
CA GLU A 176 -67.32 12.89 26.14
C GLU A 176 -66.42 13.65 25.19
N ALA A 177 -66.98 14.38 24.21
CA ALA A 177 -66.23 15.22 23.30
C ALA A 177 -65.42 16.29 24.03
N LYS A 178 -65.98 16.92 25.05
CA LYS A 178 -65.29 17.94 25.86
C LYS A 178 -64.18 17.29 26.72
N ASN A 179 -64.40 16.07 27.24
CA ASN A 179 -63.39 15.38 28.03
C ASN A 179 -62.16 15.02 27.19
N TYR A 180 -62.35 14.58 25.95
CA TYR A 180 -61.25 14.31 25.00
C TYR A 180 -60.59 15.60 24.56
N GLN A 181 -61.30 16.72 24.40
CA GLN A 181 -60.72 18.01 24.10
C GLN A 181 -59.81 18.53 25.24
N ASP A 182 -60.26 18.43 26.49
CA ASP A 182 -59.45 18.87 27.66
C ASP A 182 -58.17 18.02 27.77
N GLN A 183 -58.22 16.73 27.47
CA GLN A 183 -57.06 15.83 27.43
C GLN A 183 -56.12 16.20 26.25
N ALA A 184 -56.66 16.47 25.08
CA ALA A 184 -55.88 16.90 23.93
C ALA A 184 -55.15 18.22 24.17
N GLU A 185 -55.81 19.16 24.87
CA GLU A 185 -55.19 20.45 25.20
C GLU A 185 -54.01 20.28 26.19
N ALA A 186 -54.15 19.40 27.22
CA ALA A 186 -53.05 19.09 28.12
C ALA A 186 -51.88 18.36 27.40
N MET A 187 -52.17 17.44 26.46
CA MET A 187 -51.15 16.80 25.65
C MET A 187 -50.44 17.80 24.69
N ALA A 188 -51.16 18.75 24.14
CA ALA A 188 -50.59 19.81 23.29
C ALA A 188 -49.62 20.70 24.08
N GLU A 189 -49.96 21.07 25.31
CA GLU A 189 -49.04 21.80 26.21
C GLU A 189 -47.78 20.99 26.53
N GLN A 190 -47.91 19.68 26.79
CA GLN A 190 -46.77 18.78 27.01
C GLN A 190 -45.87 18.68 25.77
N LEU A 191 -46.46 18.54 24.60
CA LEU A 191 -45.73 18.48 23.33
C LEU A 191 -44.94 19.77 23.05
N GLU A 192 -45.52 20.92 23.32
CA GLU A 192 -44.83 22.24 23.18
C GLU A 192 -43.67 22.37 24.19
N ALA A 193 -43.84 21.91 25.42
CA ALA A 193 -42.77 21.87 26.41
C ALA A 193 -41.62 20.95 25.99
N LEU A 194 -41.93 19.73 25.46
CA LEU A 194 -40.93 18.81 24.95
C LEU A 194 -40.19 19.34 23.74
N LYS A 195 -40.91 20.00 22.79
CA LYS A 195 -40.27 20.62 21.61
C LYS A 195 -39.29 21.72 22.04
N LYS A 196 -39.66 22.54 22.99
CA LYS A 196 -38.76 23.58 23.49
C LYS A 196 -37.53 22.99 24.20
N ALA A 197 -37.73 21.99 25.04
CA ALA A 197 -36.61 21.29 25.69
C ALA A 197 -35.66 20.64 24.69
N LEU A 198 -36.20 20.08 23.59
CA LEU A 198 -35.42 19.52 22.49
C LEU A 198 -34.62 20.58 21.72
N GLU A 199 -35.21 21.77 21.48
CA GLU A 199 -34.50 22.89 20.85
C GLU A 199 -33.36 23.36 21.74
N ASP A 200 -33.60 23.59 23.03
CA ASP A 200 -32.58 24.02 23.99
C ASP A 200 -31.44 22.97 24.10
N ALA A 201 -31.75 21.69 24.16
CA ALA A 201 -30.77 20.60 24.20
C ALA A 201 -29.96 20.50 22.90
N SER A 202 -30.61 20.71 21.77
CA SER A 202 -30.01 20.74 20.45
C SER A 202 -28.98 21.84 20.29
N ASP A 203 -29.33 23.05 20.66
CA ASP A 203 -28.45 24.23 20.57
C ASP A 203 -27.24 24.06 21.50
N SER A 204 -27.44 23.49 22.70
CA SER A 204 -26.36 23.19 23.65
C SER A 204 -25.40 22.13 23.08
N LEU A 205 -25.91 21.06 22.49
CA LEU A 205 -25.08 19.99 21.89
C LEU A 205 -24.28 20.51 20.68
N GLU A 206 -24.89 21.38 19.86
CA GLU A 206 -24.22 21.98 18.70
C GLU A 206 -23.06 22.89 19.13
N GLU A 207 -23.28 23.73 20.18
CA GLU A 207 -22.24 24.60 20.75
C GLU A 207 -21.08 23.77 21.35
N ASP A 208 -21.38 22.67 22.07
CA ASP A 208 -20.37 21.77 22.62
C ASP A 208 -19.54 21.08 21.54
N LEU A 209 -20.17 20.58 20.46
CA LEU A 209 -19.49 19.96 19.34
C LEU A 209 -18.63 20.94 18.55
N ASP A 210 -19.06 22.19 18.42
CA ASP A 210 -18.26 23.24 17.78
C ASP A 210 -17.01 23.58 18.61
N ASN A 211 -17.15 23.66 19.93
CA ASN A 211 -16.03 23.88 20.84
C ASN A 211 -15.01 22.69 20.81
N LEU A 212 -15.47 21.47 20.56
CA LEU A 212 -14.64 20.26 20.49
C LEU A 212 -14.09 20.00 19.06
N GLY A 213 -14.54 20.73 18.05
CA GLY A 213 -14.10 20.57 16.66
C GLY A 213 -12.58 20.50 16.47
N PRO A 214 -11.77 21.38 17.07
CA PRO A 214 -10.30 21.30 16.99
C PRO A 214 -9.72 20.01 17.58
N THR A 215 -10.30 19.50 18.67
CA THR A 215 -9.89 18.24 19.30
C THR A 215 -10.23 17.04 18.42
N ILE A 216 -11.42 17.04 17.83
CA ILE A 216 -11.88 16.02 16.90
C ILE A 216 -10.94 15.99 15.69
N LYS A 217 -10.64 17.13 15.07
CA LYS A 217 -9.71 17.26 13.93
C LYS A 217 -8.32 16.73 14.25
N GLN A 218 -7.79 17.03 15.44
CA GLN A 218 -6.46 16.59 15.83
C GLN A 218 -6.39 15.06 15.99
N SER A 219 -7.34 14.46 16.70
CA SER A 219 -7.40 13.00 16.87
C SER A 219 -7.59 12.27 15.54
N LEU A 220 -8.47 12.77 14.68
CA LEU A 220 -8.68 12.20 13.33
C LEU A 220 -7.44 12.34 12.45
N LYS A 221 -6.72 13.46 12.55
CA LYS A 221 -5.48 13.64 11.79
C LYS A 221 -4.44 12.61 12.17
N GLU A 222 -4.22 12.37 13.47
CA GLU A 222 -3.26 11.38 13.97
C GLU A 222 -3.65 9.96 13.50
N ALA A 223 -4.93 9.60 13.58
CA ALA A 223 -5.46 8.34 13.08
C ALA A 223 -5.23 8.14 11.57
N LEU A 224 -5.56 9.15 10.77
CA LEU A 224 -5.44 9.11 9.32
C LEU A 224 -3.97 9.11 8.85
N GLU A 225 -3.06 9.82 9.53
CA GLU A 225 -1.62 9.79 9.24
C GLU A 225 -1.04 8.38 9.43
N SER A 226 -1.38 7.71 10.54
CA SER A 226 -0.94 6.33 10.79
C SER A 226 -1.47 5.35 9.74
N SER A 227 -2.75 5.43 9.42
CA SER A 227 -3.37 4.58 8.39
C SER A 227 -2.81 4.86 6.99
N LEU A 228 -2.52 6.12 6.67
CA LEU A 228 -1.92 6.52 5.39
C LEU A 228 -0.52 5.90 5.22
N GLU A 229 0.33 5.95 6.25
CA GLU A 229 1.66 5.34 6.23
C GLU A 229 1.59 3.83 5.94
N ASN A 230 0.64 3.13 6.58
CA ASN A 230 0.40 1.71 6.32
C ASN A 230 -0.06 1.45 4.88
N ALA A 231 -1.00 2.25 4.39
CA ALA A 231 -1.54 2.13 3.03
C ALA A 231 -0.50 2.44 1.96
N GLU A 232 0.35 3.46 2.18
CA GLU A 232 1.47 3.81 1.29
C GLU A 232 2.51 2.69 1.25
N THR A 233 2.82 2.05 2.39
CA THR A 233 3.73 0.91 2.46
C THR A 233 3.20 -0.25 1.62
N ILE A 234 1.94 -0.64 1.79
CA ILE A 234 1.30 -1.70 1.01
C ILE A 234 1.30 -1.37 -0.49
N SER A 235 0.93 -0.13 -0.84
CA SER A 235 0.92 0.34 -2.23
C SER A 235 2.32 0.34 -2.86
N SER A 236 3.34 0.71 -2.10
CA SER A 236 4.73 0.68 -2.53
C SER A 236 5.15 -0.74 -2.87
N PHE A 237 4.93 -1.72 -1.99
CA PHE A 237 5.24 -3.12 -2.27
C PHE A 237 4.45 -3.68 -3.47
N ASP A 238 3.19 -3.31 -3.64
CA ASP A 238 2.41 -3.71 -4.81
C ASP A 238 2.98 -3.12 -6.12
N SER A 239 3.45 -1.87 -6.08
CA SER A 239 4.08 -1.21 -7.23
C SER A 239 5.46 -1.77 -7.56
N TRP A 240 6.19 -2.31 -6.57
CA TRP A 240 7.48 -2.95 -6.75
C TRP A 240 7.38 -4.42 -7.08
N SER A 241 6.23 -5.03 -6.84
CA SER A 241 5.95 -6.34 -7.40
C SER A 241 6.15 -6.24 -8.91
N LEU A 242 6.69 -7.29 -9.49
CA LEU A 242 6.98 -7.36 -10.93
C LEU A 242 5.71 -7.21 -11.79
N GLN A 243 4.55 -7.22 -11.15
CA GLN A 243 3.22 -6.98 -11.74
C GLN A 243 2.43 -6.01 -10.85
N PRO A 244 2.38 -4.72 -11.18
CA PRO A 244 1.55 -3.76 -10.43
C PRO A 244 0.10 -4.22 -10.29
N GLY A 245 -0.49 -4.09 -9.11
CA GLY A 245 -1.83 -4.56 -8.81
C GLY A 245 -1.93 -6.07 -8.52
N ALA A 246 -0.81 -6.75 -8.28
CA ALA A 246 -0.78 -8.18 -7.96
C ALA A 246 -1.52 -8.49 -6.64
N LEU A 247 -1.38 -7.64 -5.61
CA LEU A 247 -2.10 -7.76 -4.35
C LEU A 247 -3.62 -7.75 -4.54
N LYS A 248 -4.13 -6.92 -5.46
CA LYS A 248 -5.58 -6.82 -5.72
C LYS A 248 -6.18 -8.06 -6.38
N ARG A 249 -5.36 -8.94 -6.93
CA ARG A 249 -5.78 -10.17 -7.63
C ARG A 249 -5.79 -11.40 -6.73
N LEU A 250 -5.20 -11.30 -5.55
CA LEU A 250 -5.18 -12.39 -4.58
C LEU A 250 -6.55 -12.60 -3.93
N ASP A 251 -6.78 -13.77 -3.39
CA ASP A 251 -7.95 -14.03 -2.56
C ASP A 251 -7.93 -13.15 -1.29
N PRO A 252 -9.09 -12.77 -0.75
CA PRO A 252 -9.19 -11.82 0.36
C PRO A 252 -8.37 -12.21 1.59
N ASN A 253 -8.34 -13.50 1.94
CA ASN A 253 -7.62 -13.97 3.13
C ASN A 253 -6.10 -13.86 2.98
N THR A 254 -5.55 -14.32 1.86
CA THR A 254 -4.12 -14.21 1.54
C THR A 254 -3.70 -12.75 1.46
N ARG A 255 -4.51 -11.91 0.81
CA ARG A 255 -4.26 -10.47 0.74
C ARG A 255 -4.20 -9.82 2.11
N LEU A 256 -5.13 -10.18 3.00
CA LEU A 256 -5.17 -9.66 4.36
C LEU A 256 -3.93 -10.08 5.16
N GLU A 257 -3.51 -11.36 5.08
CA GLU A 257 -2.31 -11.84 5.77
C GLU A 257 -1.05 -11.14 5.27
N LEU A 258 -0.90 -10.96 3.97
CA LEU A 258 0.24 -10.25 3.38
C LEU A 258 0.24 -8.76 3.73
N SER A 259 -0.92 -8.11 3.70
CA SER A 259 -1.04 -6.70 4.10
C SER A 259 -0.62 -6.47 5.54
N LYS A 260 -0.99 -7.37 6.47
CA LYS A 260 -0.54 -7.30 7.87
C LYS A 260 0.98 -7.45 8.02
N LYS A 261 1.59 -8.36 7.25
CA LYS A 261 3.06 -8.50 7.25
C LYS A 261 3.72 -7.19 6.79
N LEU A 262 3.17 -6.56 5.74
CA LEU A 262 3.70 -5.32 5.17
C LEU A 262 3.58 -4.10 6.10
N GLN A 263 2.66 -4.10 7.06
CA GLN A 263 2.50 -3.03 8.05
C GLN A 263 3.58 -3.03 9.16
N THR A 264 4.46 -4.02 9.18
CA THR A 264 5.53 -4.05 10.20
C THR A 264 6.60 -3.00 9.93
N GLU A 265 7.24 -2.48 11.01
CA GLU A 265 8.31 -1.49 10.93
C GLU A 265 9.46 -1.90 10.00
N LYS A 266 9.77 -3.20 9.93
CA LYS A 266 10.77 -3.75 9.00
C LYS A 266 10.41 -3.44 7.55
N PHE A 267 9.16 -3.70 7.16
CA PHE A 267 8.70 -3.48 5.80
C PHE A 267 8.51 -1.99 5.47
N LYS A 268 8.07 -1.17 6.43
CA LYS A 268 7.99 0.29 6.26
C LYS A 268 9.35 0.89 5.90
N ARG A 269 10.38 0.57 6.68
CA ARG A 269 11.75 1.01 6.40
C ARG A 269 12.31 0.45 5.10
N MET A 270 12.00 -0.81 4.82
CA MET A 270 12.41 -1.46 3.57
C MET A 270 11.79 -0.75 2.35
N ALA A 271 10.54 -0.29 2.47
CA ALA A 271 9.83 0.46 1.44
C ALA A 271 10.62 1.68 0.96
N GLU A 272 11.11 2.50 1.88
CA GLU A 272 11.90 3.70 1.54
C GLU A 272 13.19 3.35 0.79
N VAL A 273 13.90 2.33 1.26
CA VAL A 273 15.21 1.94 0.70
C VAL A 273 15.05 1.32 -0.69
N ILE A 274 14.08 0.42 -0.87
CA ILE A 274 13.85 -0.27 -2.14
C ILE A 274 13.47 0.72 -3.25
N GLY A 275 12.59 1.69 -2.98
CA GLY A 275 12.17 2.67 -3.97
C GLY A 275 13.37 3.41 -4.58
N ARG A 276 14.32 3.84 -3.74
CA ARG A 276 15.56 4.51 -4.16
C ARG A 276 16.47 3.56 -4.96
N MET A 277 16.69 2.35 -4.45
CA MET A 277 17.56 1.37 -5.11
C MET A 277 17.03 0.93 -6.47
N GLN A 278 15.74 0.68 -6.59
CA GLN A 278 15.13 0.31 -7.86
C GLN A 278 15.21 1.44 -8.89
N SER A 279 14.93 2.68 -8.48
CA SER A 279 15.06 3.84 -9.36
C SER A 279 16.50 3.98 -9.90
N MET A 280 17.48 3.81 -9.02
CA MET A 280 18.90 3.84 -9.37
C MET A 280 19.27 2.68 -10.31
N ALA A 281 18.89 1.46 -9.97
CA ALA A 281 19.17 0.27 -10.76
C ALA A 281 18.57 0.38 -12.17
N MET A 282 17.33 0.87 -12.28
CA MET A 282 16.66 1.10 -13.55
C MET A 282 17.35 2.18 -14.39
N SER A 283 17.76 3.28 -13.75
CA SER A 283 18.51 4.35 -14.43
C SER A 283 19.83 3.82 -15.01
N GLU A 284 20.58 3.02 -14.25
CA GLU A 284 21.84 2.44 -14.73
C GLU A 284 21.61 1.43 -15.86
N GLN A 285 20.56 0.59 -15.78
CA GLN A 285 20.23 -0.33 -16.85
C GLN A 285 19.75 0.40 -18.14
N MET A 286 19.03 1.51 -18.01
CA MET A 286 18.66 2.34 -19.17
C MET A 286 19.88 2.97 -19.84
N ASN A 287 20.89 3.37 -19.05
CA ASN A 287 22.16 3.90 -19.58
C ASN A 287 23.02 2.80 -20.25
N LYS A 288 22.81 1.52 -19.88
CA LYS A 288 23.55 0.36 -20.39
C LYS A 288 23.06 -0.16 -21.75
N VAL A 289 21.92 0.31 -22.23
CA VAL A 289 21.43 -0.04 -23.58
C VAL A 289 22.32 0.65 -24.61
N ASP A 290 23.56 0.19 -24.74
CA ASP A 290 24.35 0.39 -25.94
C ASP A 290 23.66 -0.39 -27.05
N TRP A 291 23.25 0.34 -28.05
CA TRP A 291 22.61 -0.21 -29.23
C TRP A 291 23.59 -1.18 -29.88
N ALA A 292 23.30 -2.46 -29.89
CA ALA A 292 23.97 -3.40 -30.77
C ALA A 292 23.77 -2.90 -32.20
N GLN A 293 24.86 -2.49 -32.86
CA GLN A 293 24.83 -1.78 -34.14
C GLN A 293 24.72 -2.75 -35.32
N GLU A 294 24.15 -3.93 -35.20
CA GLU A 294 24.35 -5.02 -36.15
C GLU A 294 23.21 -5.25 -37.15
N GLU A 295 21.98 -4.79 -36.90
CA GLU A 295 20.89 -4.99 -37.86
C GLU A 295 20.25 -3.67 -38.32
N ILE A 296 20.17 -3.50 -39.65
CA ILE A 296 19.43 -2.40 -40.26
C ILE A 296 17.93 -2.72 -40.10
N PHE A 297 17.26 -1.95 -39.28
CA PHE A 297 15.82 -2.11 -39.01
C PHE A 297 14.98 -1.23 -39.96
N ASP A 298 15.35 0.03 -40.11
CA ASP A 298 14.60 1.01 -40.90
C ASP A 298 15.53 2.15 -41.36
N VAL A 299 14.97 3.11 -42.10
CA VAL A 299 15.63 4.34 -42.49
C VAL A 299 14.95 5.51 -41.79
N THR A 300 15.71 6.25 -40.99
CA THR A 300 15.25 7.44 -40.27
C THR A 300 15.97 8.69 -40.74
N LYS A 301 15.57 9.87 -40.26
CA LYS A 301 16.23 11.15 -40.52
C LYS A 301 17.09 11.54 -39.31
N GLY A 302 18.28 12.07 -39.56
CA GLY A 302 19.18 12.51 -38.49
C GLY A 302 20.47 13.13 -39.06
N ASP A 303 21.47 13.26 -38.18
CA ASP A 303 22.78 13.90 -38.46
C ASP A 303 23.97 12.99 -38.15
N ASN A 304 23.75 11.71 -37.90
CA ASN A 304 24.82 10.79 -37.53
C ASN A 304 25.57 10.31 -38.79
N LEU A 305 26.74 10.91 -39.05
CA LEU A 305 27.56 10.66 -40.21
C LEU A 305 27.95 9.19 -40.42
N SER A 306 28.09 8.42 -39.31
CA SER A 306 28.46 7.00 -39.40
C SER A 306 27.32 6.08 -39.89
N ARG A 307 26.09 6.60 -39.92
CA ARG A 307 24.88 5.86 -40.29
C ARG A 307 24.19 6.36 -41.55
N ILE A 308 24.75 7.40 -42.17
CA ILE A 308 24.17 8.00 -43.40
C ILE A 308 24.13 6.99 -44.52
N LEU A 309 23.02 6.96 -45.25
CA LEU A 309 22.88 6.11 -46.43
C LEU A 309 23.92 6.50 -47.50
N PRO A 310 24.51 5.52 -48.22
CA PRO A 310 25.46 5.78 -49.29
C PRO A 310 24.92 6.76 -50.36
N ASN A 311 23.62 6.74 -50.64
CA ASN A 311 22.98 7.64 -51.60
C ASN A 311 23.04 9.11 -51.16
N GLU A 312 22.97 9.40 -49.87
CA GLU A 312 23.14 10.77 -49.35
C GLU A 312 24.57 11.27 -49.51
N MET A 313 25.56 10.38 -49.44
CA MET A 313 26.98 10.73 -49.66
C MET A 313 27.29 11.11 -51.11
N LEU A 314 26.51 10.64 -52.09
CA LEU A 314 26.66 11.00 -53.47
C LEU A 314 26.41 12.50 -53.71
N ALA A 315 25.59 13.14 -52.90
CA ALA A 315 25.34 14.58 -53.01
C ALA A 315 26.60 15.43 -52.76
N LEU A 316 27.58 14.91 -52.01
CA LEU A 316 28.86 15.60 -51.76
C LEU A 316 29.80 15.64 -52.97
N SER A 317 29.46 14.95 -54.06
CA SER A 317 30.26 14.95 -55.30
C SER A 317 29.88 16.08 -56.28
N ASP A 318 28.82 16.84 -55.98
CA ASP A 318 28.33 17.97 -56.83
C ASP A 318 28.22 19.23 -55.97
N GLU A 319 28.86 20.34 -56.40
CA GLU A 319 28.91 21.59 -55.61
C GLU A 319 27.55 22.22 -55.31
N ILE A 320 26.52 21.96 -56.11
CA ILE A 320 25.16 22.47 -55.87
C ILE A 320 24.43 21.60 -54.87
N LEU A 321 24.59 20.28 -54.98
CA LEU A 321 23.96 19.32 -54.08
C LEU A 321 24.62 19.29 -52.69
N GLU A 322 25.91 19.64 -52.62
CA GLU A 322 26.64 19.77 -51.34
C GLU A 322 26.00 20.83 -50.43
N LEU A 323 25.59 21.97 -51.00
CA LEU A 323 24.90 23.02 -50.22
C LEU A 323 23.55 22.55 -49.65
N ASP A 324 22.78 21.80 -50.41
CA ASP A 324 21.53 21.22 -49.93
C ASP A 324 21.79 20.11 -48.88
N TRP A 325 22.83 19.31 -49.08
CA TRP A 325 23.28 18.32 -48.11
C TRP A 325 23.66 18.98 -46.79
N MET A 326 24.45 20.06 -46.77
CA MET A 326 24.83 20.80 -45.57
C MET A 326 23.63 21.40 -44.86
N ARG A 327 22.64 21.92 -45.60
CA ARG A 327 21.37 22.40 -45.02
C ARG A 327 20.62 21.26 -44.32
N ARG A 328 20.42 20.12 -45.01
CA ARG A 328 19.72 18.94 -44.45
C ARG A 328 20.46 18.33 -43.26
N PHE A 329 21.79 18.36 -43.26
CA PHE A 329 22.61 17.95 -42.13
C PHE A 329 22.34 18.85 -40.91
N SER A 330 22.36 20.17 -41.08
CA SER A 330 22.09 21.10 -39.97
C SER A 330 20.64 21.05 -39.48
N GLU A 331 19.71 20.64 -40.33
CA GLU A 331 18.30 20.41 -39.99
C GLU A 331 18.03 18.99 -39.48
N GLN A 332 19.04 18.14 -39.31
CA GLN A 332 18.92 16.71 -38.91
C GLN A 332 17.98 15.91 -39.85
N ASN A 333 18.00 16.20 -41.13
CA ASN A 333 17.10 15.67 -42.15
C ASN A 333 17.77 14.72 -43.16
N LEU A 334 19.01 14.30 -42.91
CA LEU A 334 19.69 13.33 -43.77
C LEU A 334 19.12 11.92 -43.49
N LEU A 335 18.98 11.10 -44.53
CA LEU A 335 18.57 9.72 -44.38
C LEU A 335 19.72 8.90 -43.81
N GLN A 336 19.44 8.21 -42.72
CA GLN A 336 20.38 7.36 -42.01
C GLN A 336 19.75 6.00 -41.65
N TYR A 337 20.56 4.97 -41.51
CA TYR A 337 20.11 3.68 -41.03
C TYR A 337 19.69 3.78 -39.59
N ASP A 338 18.45 3.32 -39.27
CA ASP A 338 18.02 3.00 -37.91
C ASP A 338 18.49 1.57 -37.61
N LEU A 339 19.54 1.49 -36.81
CA LEU A 339 20.15 0.21 -36.44
C LEU A 339 19.50 -0.24 -35.12
N ARG A 340 18.83 -1.38 -35.13
CA ARG A 340 18.35 -2.05 -33.94
C ARG A 340 19.00 -3.42 -33.90
N GLY A 341 19.70 -3.70 -32.83
CA GLY A 341 20.18 -5.05 -32.51
C GLY A 341 19.54 -5.52 -31.23
N THR A 342 19.09 -6.73 -31.22
CA THR A 342 18.87 -7.49 -30.00
C THR A 342 20.13 -8.26 -29.74
N GLU A 343 21.02 -7.76 -28.88
CA GLU A 343 22.05 -8.62 -28.32
C GLU A 343 21.34 -9.69 -27.48
N THR A 344 21.12 -10.84 -28.08
CA THR A 344 20.84 -12.07 -27.32
C THR A 344 22.18 -12.59 -26.79
N THR A 345 22.81 -11.83 -25.91
CA THR A 345 23.81 -12.42 -25.03
C THR A 345 23.03 -13.32 -24.08
N GLN A 346 23.24 -14.62 -24.19
CA GLN A 346 22.82 -15.58 -23.17
C GLN A 346 23.70 -15.37 -21.93
N ARG A 347 23.51 -14.21 -21.27
CA ARG A 347 24.17 -13.96 -19.99
C ARG A 347 23.68 -14.97 -18.97
N GLY A 348 24.59 -15.51 -18.19
CA GLY A 348 24.29 -16.42 -17.09
C GLY A 348 23.38 -15.79 -16.02
N GLY A 349 23.01 -16.58 -15.04
CA GLY A 349 22.16 -16.15 -13.94
C GLY A 349 22.79 -15.04 -13.08
N ILE A 350 21.98 -14.38 -12.29
CA ILE A 350 22.42 -13.49 -11.21
C ILE A 350 22.33 -14.26 -9.91
N LEU A 351 23.48 -14.48 -9.25
CA LEU A 351 23.59 -15.15 -7.97
C LEU A 351 23.95 -14.15 -6.88
N ILE A 352 23.28 -14.22 -5.74
CA ILE A 352 23.58 -13.41 -4.57
C ILE A 352 23.88 -14.32 -3.39
N ALA A 353 24.98 -14.08 -2.68
CA ALA A 353 25.19 -14.59 -1.33
C ALA A 353 24.93 -13.47 -0.33
N GLU A 354 23.91 -13.62 0.47
CA GLU A 354 23.48 -12.64 1.47
C GLU A 354 23.79 -13.17 2.87
N ASP A 355 24.54 -12.40 3.63
CA ASP A 355 24.90 -12.73 5.01
C ASP A 355 23.69 -12.60 5.93
N GLY A 356 23.30 -13.71 6.57
CA GLY A 356 22.22 -13.80 7.55
C GLY A 356 22.73 -13.91 8.98
N SER A 357 23.94 -13.43 9.27
CA SER A 357 24.49 -13.43 10.62
C SER A 357 23.77 -12.46 11.55
N GLY A 358 23.88 -12.68 12.86
CA GLY A 358 23.24 -11.82 13.86
C GLY A 358 23.70 -10.35 13.81
N SER A 359 24.90 -10.07 13.30
CA SER A 359 25.43 -8.72 13.10
C SER A 359 24.72 -7.96 11.97
N MET A 360 24.13 -8.67 11.02
CA MET A 360 23.35 -8.10 9.92
C MET A 360 21.92 -7.66 10.32
N ALA A 361 21.46 -8.01 11.54
CA ALA A 361 20.11 -7.69 11.96
C ALA A 361 19.80 -6.18 11.95
N GLY A 362 18.58 -5.81 11.59
CA GLY A 362 18.09 -4.43 11.53
C GLY A 362 18.32 -3.77 10.18
N GLU A 363 18.90 -2.57 10.15
CA GLU A 363 19.07 -1.78 8.92
C GLU A 363 19.94 -2.46 7.86
N ARG A 364 20.96 -3.20 8.27
CA ARG A 364 21.85 -3.91 7.34
C ARG A 364 21.11 -5.00 6.57
N GLU A 365 20.27 -5.76 7.26
CA GLU A 365 19.39 -6.76 6.64
C GLU A 365 18.42 -6.09 5.64
N ILE A 366 17.83 -4.95 6.03
CA ILE A 366 16.94 -4.19 5.15
C ILE A 366 17.66 -3.77 3.86
N TRP A 367 18.89 -3.29 3.97
CA TRP A 367 19.68 -2.88 2.79
C TRP A 367 20.06 -4.07 1.92
N ALA A 368 20.48 -5.18 2.52
CA ALA A 368 20.81 -6.39 1.78
C ALA A 368 19.60 -6.93 1.00
N LYS A 369 18.44 -7.01 1.65
CA LYS A 369 17.17 -7.38 1.01
C LYS A 369 16.76 -6.41 -0.11
N ALA A 370 16.93 -5.12 0.10
CA ALA A 370 16.63 -4.11 -0.90
C ALA A 370 17.52 -4.23 -2.15
N ILE A 371 18.82 -4.52 -1.97
CA ILE A 371 19.74 -4.82 -3.07
C ILE A 371 19.28 -6.08 -3.82
N GLY A 372 18.95 -7.15 -3.08
CA GLY A 372 18.45 -8.40 -3.66
C GLY A 372 17.20 -8.18 -4.52
N LEU A 373 16.23 -7.41 -4.01
CA LEU A 373 14.99 -7.08 -4.75
C LEU A 373 15.24 -6.18 -5.97
N ALA A 374 16.19 -5.25 -5.88
CA ALA A 374 16.57 -4.43 -7.04
C ALA A 374 17.21 -5.28 -8.15
N LEU A 375 18.10 -6.21 -7.78
CA LEU A 375 18.73 -7.15 -8.71
C LEU A 375 17.75 -8.19 -9.27
N LEU A 376 16.79 -8.65 -8.46
CA LEU A 376 15.70 -9.52 -8.95
C LEU A 376 14.88 -8.80 -10.04
N LYS A 377 14.63 -7.49 -9.90
CA LYS A 377 13.95 -6.71 -10.93
C LYS A 377 14.77 -6.62 -12.21
N ILE A 378 16.09 -6.40 -12.11
CA ILE A 378 17.00 -6.43 -13.26
C ILE A 378 16.96 -7.81 -13.92
N ALA A 379 17.11 -8.90 -13.14
CA ALA A 379 17.06 -10.26 -13.64
C ALA A 379 15.77 -10.57 -14.40
N LYS A 380 14.62 -10.13 -13.87
CA LYS A 380 13.32 -10.30 -14.53
C LYS A 380 13.25 -9.54 -15.85
N MET A 381 13.75 -8.31 -15.91
CA MET A 381 13.79 -7.52 -17.13
C MET A 381 14.69 -8.15 -18.21
N GLN A 382 15.84 -8.66 -17.77
CA GLN A 382 16.80 -9.35 -18.65
C GLN A 382 16.43 -10.81 -18.92
N LYS A 383 15.37 -11.35 -18.27
CA LYS A 383 14.95 -12.77 -18.32
C LYS A 383 16.09 -13.73 -17.94
N ARG A 384 16.91 -13.34 -16.98
CA ARG A 384 18.02 -14.15 -16.44
C ARG A 384 17.56 -14.88 -15.18
N PRO A 385 17.98 -16.12 -14.91
CA PRO A 385 17.76 -16.79 -13.64
C PRO A 385 18.30 -15.96 -12.48
N PHE A 386 17.57 -15.95 -11.36
CA PHE A 386 17.98 -15.24 -10.16
C PHE A 386 17.98 -16.19 -8.97
N THR A 387 19.11 -16.29 -8.29
CA THR A 387 19.26 -17.16 -7.12
C THR A 387 19.88 -16.37 -5.98
N CYS A 388 19.33 -16.51 -4.76
CA CYS A 388 19.92 -15.94 -3.56
C CYS A 388 20.22 -17.05 -2.55
N ILE A 389 21.46 -17.09 -2.07
CA ILE A 389 21.93 -17.93 -0.98
C ILE A 389 21.96 -17.07 0.27
N HIS A 390 20.96 -17.20 1.14
CA HIS A 390 20.98 -16.57 2.43
C HIS A 390 21.74 -17.46 3.41
N PHE A 391 22.95 -17.08 3.77
CA PHE A 391 23.87 -17.95 4.51
C PHE A 391 24.10 -17.51 5.95
N GLY A 392 24.54 -18.44 6.79
CA GLY A 392 24.87 -18.21 8.17
C GLY A 392 26.15 -18.94 8.59
N GLY A 393 26.08 -19.74 9.65
CA GLY A 393 27.20 -20.59 10.10
C GLY A 393 27.49 -21.73 9.14
N VAL A 394 28.54 -22.51 9.47
CA VAL A 394 29.03 -23.62 8.64
C VAL A 394 27.89 -24.59 8.25
N GLY A 395 27.69 -24.77 6.95
CA GLY A 395 26.65 -25.63 6.39
C GLY A 395 25.22 -25.12 6.54
N GLN A 396 25.01 -23.88 7.01
CA GLN A 396 23.70 -23.28 7.20
C GLN A 396 23.39 -22.28 6.10
N TYR A 397 22.38 -22.56 5.29
CA TYR A 397 21.90 -21.65 4.27
C TYR A 397 20.43 -21.89 3.92
N ILE A 398 19.78 -20.87 3.37
CA ILE A 398 18.48 -20.92 2.73
C ILE A 398 18.70 -20.56 1.25
N LEU A 399 18.21 -21.38 0.36
CA LEU A 399 18.32 -21.15 -1.08
C LEU A 399 16.98 -20.60 -1.59
N PHE A 400 17.04 -19.48 -2.28
CA PHE A 400 15.91 -18.86 -2.97
C PHE A 400 16.17 -18.88 -4.47
N GLU A 401 15.47 -19.71 -5.21
CA GLU A 401 15.58 -19.84 -6.66
C GLU A 401 14.36 -19.24 -7.34
N PHE A 402 14.56 -18.16 -8.09
CA PHE A 402 13.49 -17.45 -8.80
C PHE A 402 13.50 -17.82 -10.29
N ASP A 403 12.36 -18.30 -10.79
CA ASP A 403 12.12 -18.44 -12.21
C ASP A 403 11.57 -17.10 -12.76
N THR A 404 12.46 -16.34 -13.38
CA THR A 404 12.17 -15.00 -13.94
C THR A 404 11.68 -15.05 -15.38
N THR A 405 11.70 -16.23 -16.01
CA THR A 405 11.31 -16.41 -17.42
C THR A 405 9.80 -16.44 -17.61
N LYS A 406 9.05 -16.83 -16.58
CA LYS A 406 7.59 -16.86 -16.60
C LYS A 406 6.99 -15.48 -16.35
N ASP A 407 5.82 -15.22 -16.87
CA ASP A 407 5.10 -13.96 -16.64
C ASP A 407 4.83 -13.76 -15.14
N ASP A 408 4.36 -14.79 -14.46
CA ASP A 408 4.22 -14.79 -13.01
C ASP A 408 5.51 -15.30 -12.35
N LEU A 409 6.05 -14.51 -11.41
CA LEU A 409 7.29 -14.84 -10.72
C LEU A 409 7.08 -16.09 -9.86
N GLN A 410 7.93 -17.08 -10.02
CA GLN A 410 7.90 -18.27 -9.17
C GLN A 410 9.16 -18.33 -8.32
N LEU A 411 8.99 -18.68 -7.06
CA LEU A 411 10.08 -18.84 -6.09
C LEU A 411 10.03 -20.25 -5.51
N THR A 412 11.16 -20.91 -5.54
CA THR A 412 11.41 -22.13 -4.77
C THR A 412 12.35 -21.79 -3.62
N VAL A 413 11.91 -22.04 -2.39
CA VAL A 413 12.70 -21.86 -1.17
C VAL A 413 13.11 -23.22 -0.65
N THR A 414 14.42 -23.47 -0.55
CA THR A 414 14.98 -24.71 -0.02
C THR A 414 15.72 -24.42 1.29
N TYR A 415 15.33 -25.11 2.36
CA TYR A 415 16.01 -25.08 3.65
C TYR A 415 16.18 -26.50 4.18
N GLY A 416 17.41 -27.01 4.12
CA GLY A 416 17.71 -28.41 4.42
C GLY A 416 16.91 -29.36 3.51
N SER A 417 16.04 -30.18 4.08
CA SER A 417 15.14 -31.08 3.34
C SER A 417 13.77 -30.50 2.99
N THR A 418 13.48 -29.28 3.44
CA THR A 418 12.18 -28.63 3.23
C THR A 418 12.22 -27.75 1.99
N VAL A 419 11.30 -28.00 1.06
CA VAL A 419 11.10 -27.21 -0.16
C VAL A 419 9.70 -26.60 -0.12
N LYS A 420 9.61 -25.30 -0.36
CA LYS A 420 8.35 -24.57 -0.48
C LYS A 420 8.32 -23.75 -1.76
N HIS A 421 7.13 -23.59 -2.32
CA HIS A 421 6.93 -22.85 -3.55
C HIS A 421 5.98 -21.67 -3.29
N TYR A 422 6.32 -20.51 -3.84
CA TYR A 422 5.55 -19.29 -3.77
C TYR A 422 5.45 -18.67 -5.16
N SER A 423 4.44 -17.85 -5.40
CA SER A 423 4.24 -17.19 -6.69
C SER A 423 3.91 -15.71 -6.54
N GLY A 424 4.18 -14.93 -7.59
CA GLY A 424 3.84 -13.52 -7.67
C GLY A 424 4.40 -12.70 -6.52
N ILE A 425 3.53 -11.90 -5.90
CA ILE A 425 3.93 -11.02 -4.80
C ILE A 425 4.26 -11.77 -3.51
N GLU A 426 3.64 -12.95 -3.28
CA GLU A 426 3.99 -13.78 -2.12
C GLU A 426 5.47 -14.17 -2.14
N ALA A 427 6.00 -14.48 -3.33
CA ALA A 427 7.41 -14.80 -3.51
C ALA A 427 8.32 -13.64 -3.09
N VAL A 428 7.95 -12.41 -3.44
CA VAL A 428 8.69 -11.19 -3.09
C VAL A 428 8.65 -10.94 -1.58
N ILE A 429 7.48 -11.06 -0.98
CA ILE A 429 7.29 -10.84 0.47
C ILE A 429 8.00 -11.92 1.28
N GLU A 430 7.92 -13.19 0.88
CA GLU A 430 8.61 -14.29 1.57
C GLU A 430 10.14 -14.13 1.52
N PHE A 431 10.69 -13.71 0.38
CA PHE A 431 12.11 -13.38 0.27
C PHE A 431 12.51 -12.22 1.17
N ALA A 432 11.72 -11.15 1.23
CA ALA A 432 11.98 -9.97 2.04
C ALA A 432 11.85 -10.24 3.55
N ASP A 433 10.90 -11.10 3.95
CA ASP A 433 10.61 -11.42 5.36
C ASP A 433 11.66 -12.35 5.99
N LYS A 434 12.19 -13.30 5.22
CA LYS A 434 13.07 -14.37 5.71
C LYS A 434 14.41 -13.84 6.19
N GLY A 435 14.68 -14.02 7.48
CA GLY A 435 15.99 -13.81 8.12
C GLY A 435 16.56 -15.13 8.65
N MET A 436 17.85 -15.19 8.99
CA MET A 436 18.51 -16.39 9.48
C MET A 436 19.04 -16.26 10.91
N ASN A 437 19.59 -15.12 11.27
CA ASN A 437 20.09 -14.77 12.60
C ASN A 437 21.03 -15.84 13.20
N SER A 438 22.09 -16.20 12.47
CA SER A 438 23.04 -17.28 12.82
C SER A 438 24.52 -16.78 12.81
N GLY A 439 25.49 -17.67 12.78
CA GLY A 439 26.91 -17.34 12.63
C GLY A 439 27.29 -16.92 11.21
N THR A 440 28.57 -16.75 10.92
CA THR A 440 29.10 -16.35 9.60
C THR A 440 30.11 -17.39 9.10
N ASP A 441 29.91 -17.92 7.90
CA ASP A 441 30.87 -18.79 7.19
C ASP A 441 30.84 -18.47 5.69
N PHE A 442 32.00 -18.13 5.12
CA PHE A 442 32.10 -17.77 3.69
C PHE A 442 32.32 -18.98 2.78
N VAL A 443 32.80 -20.08 3.31
CA VAL A 443 33.06 -21.31 2.51
C VAL A 443 31.74 -21.91 2.02
N THR A 444 30.74 -21.96 2.89
CA THR A 444 29.41 -22.52 2.55
C THR A 444 28.77 -21.83 1.34
N PRO A 445 28.55 -20.50 1.30
CA PRO A 445 27.92 -19.84 0.16
C PRO A 445 28.77 -19.88 -1.10
N LEU A 446 30.10 -19.86 -0.99
CA LEU A 446 30.99 -19.98 -2.13
C LEU A 446 30.94 -21.38 -2.76
N SER A 447 30.91 -22.45 -1.95
CA SER A 447 30.76 -23.82 -2.43
C SER A 447 29.41 -24.06 -3.10
N VAL A 448 28.31 -23.64 -2.43
CA VAL A 448 26.94 -23.75 -2.98
C VAL A 448 26.80 -22.93 -4.26
N GLY A 449 27.41 -21.75 -4.31
CA GLY A 449 27.43 -20.90 -5.50
C GLY A 449 28.13 -21.56 -6.69
N LEU A 450 29.27 -22.20 -6.47
CA LEU A 450 29.96 -22.99 -7.51
C LEU A 450 29.09 -24.15 -8.03
N ASP A 451 28.45 -24.89 -7.14
CA ASP A 451 27.59 -26.03 -7.52
C ASP A 451 26.39 -25.55 -8.38
N ILE A 452 25.80 -24.42 -8.05
CA ILE A 452 24.70 -23.79 -8.83
C ILE A 452 25.22 -23.40 -10.22
N MET A 453 26.35 -22.70 -10.28
CA MET A 453 26.90 -22.22 -11.54
C MET A 453 27.35 -23.38 -12.45
N GLU A 454 27.90 -24.44 -11.89
CA GLU A 454 28.23 -25.66 -12.65
C GLU A 454 26.97 -26.33 -13.21
N ARG A 455 25.92 -26.45 -12.41
CA ARG A 455 24.64 -26.96 -12.87
C ARG A 455 24.11 -26.14 -14.05
N ASP A 456 24.08 -24.80 -13.90
CA ASP A 456 23.55 -23.91 -14.93
C ASP A 456 24.42 -23.94 -16.21
N PHE A 457 25.72 -24.06 -16.06
CA PHE A 457 26.64 -24.24 -17.20
C PHE A 457 26.42 -25.57 -17.92
N GLN A 458 26.25 -26.68 -17.19
CA GLN A 458 26.05 -28.02 -17.76
C GLN A 458 24.67 -28.17 -18.42
N GLU A 459 23.63 -27.65 -17.79
CA GLU A 459 22.25 -27.81 -18.27
C GLU A 459 21.87 -26.83 -19.38
N ASN A 460 22.34 -25.60 -19.28
CA ASN A 460 21.87 -24.49 -20.13
C ASN A 460 22.99 -23.84 -20.98
N GLY A 461 24.24 -24.24 -20.79
CA GLY A 461 25.39 -23.64 -21.45
C GLY A 461 25.60 -22.17 -21.08
N MET A 462 25.08 -21.74 -19.93
CA MET A 462 25.13 -20.34 -19.49
C MET A 462 26.54 -19.99 -19.03
N THR A 463 27.11 -18.97 -19.63
CA THR A 463 28.38 -18.33 -19.26
C THR A 463 28.15 -16.92 -18.79
N GLU A 464 29.17 -16.24 -18.26
CA GLU A 464 29.10 -14.84 -17.84
C GLU A 464 28.00 -14.56 -16.77
N ALA A 465 27.90 -15.44 -15.78
CA ALA A 465 27.07 -15.20 -14.62
C ALA A 465 27.66 -14.10 -13.71
N ASP A 466 26.79 -13.42 -12.97
CA ASP A 466 27.20 -12.42 -11.98
C ASP A 466 26.97 -12.95 -10.59
N PHE A 467 28.03 -12.98 -9.75
CA PHE A 467 27.95 -13.40 -8.36
C PHE A 467 28.20 -12.21 -7.42
N LEU A 468 27.19 -11.82 -6.66
CA LEU A 468 27.27 -10.72 -5.69
C LEU A 468 27.37 -11.30 -4.26
N PHE A 469 28.34 -10.82 -3.49
CA PHE A 469 28.57 -11.24 -2.10
C PHE A 469 28.28 -10.06 -1.14
N LEU A 470 27.25 -10.19 -0.30
CA LEU A 470 26.78 -9.17 0.63
C LEU A 470 27.08 -9.60 2.07
N THR A 471 27.91 -8.84 2.80
CA THR A 471 28.25 -9.14 4.20
C THR A 471 28.65 -7.87 4.95
N ASP A 472 28.51 -7.86 6.26
CA ASP A 472 29.09 -6.85 7.16
C ASP A 472 30.32 -7.37 7.92
N GLY A 473 30.61 -8.67 7.78
CA GLY A 473 31.59 -9.38 8.58
C GLY A 473 32.88 -9.69 7.86
N GLU A 474 33.86 -10.08 8.67
CA GLU A 474 35.11 -10.65 8.24
C GLU A 474 35.12 -12.13 8.62
N CYS A 475 35.26 -13.01 7.63
CA CYS A 475 35.46 -14.44 7.85
C CYS A 475 36.67 -14.89 7.06
N ALA A 476 37.53 -15.68 7.70
CA ALA A 476 38.71 -16.21 7.05
C ALA A 476 38.32 -17.35 6.09
N VAL A 477 38.77 -17.24 4.84
CA VAL A 477 38.62 -18.31 3.84
C VAL A 477 39.96 -19.07 3.77
N PRO A 478 39.95 -20.41 3.88
CA PRO A 478 41.17 -21.19 3.77
C PRO A 478 41.87 -20.97 2.42
N PRO A 479 43.21 -20.72 2.41
CA PRO A 479 43.93 -20.40 1.17
C PRO A 479 43.79 -21.46 0.08
N ASN A 480 43.84 -22.72 0.45
CA ASN A 480 43.68 -23.84 -0.49
C ASN A 480 42.30 -23.84 -1.17
N PHE A 481 41.26 -23.53 -0.41
CA PHE A 481 39.90 -23.38 -0.95
C PHE A 481 39.80 -22.17 -1.90
N LEU A 482 40.44 -21.09 -1.54
CA LEU A 482 40.43 -19.88 -2.37
C LEU A 482 41.13 -20.09 -3.72
N GLU A 483 42.26 -20.79 -3.73
CA GLU A 483 42.96 -21.16 -4.97
C GLU A 483 42.08 -22.05 -5.87
N GLU A 484 41.45 -23.07 -5.32
CA GLU A 484 40.51 -23.93 -6.04
C GLU A 484 39.30 -23.14 -6.56
N PHE A 485 38.72 -22.29 -5.73
CA PHE A 485 37.60 -21.44 -6.12
C PHE A 485 37.95 -20.53 -7.31
N LYS A 486 39.12 -19.88 -7.29
CA LYS A 486 39.57 -19.00 -8.38
C LYS A 486 39.83 -19.75 -9.69
N VAL A 487 40.35 -20.98 -9.62
CA VAL A 487 40.51 -21.82 -10.82
C VAL A 487 39.12 -22.13 -11.42
N ARG A 488 38.16 -22.56 -10.61
CA ARG A 488 36.82 -22.91 -11.08
C ARG A 488 36.04 -21.66 -11.54
N GLN A 489 36.25 -20.53 -10.88
CA GLN A 489 35.70 -19.25 -11.34
C GLN A 489 36.15 -18.91 -12.76
N ALA A 490 37.45 -19.08 -13.05
CA ALA A 490 37.99 -18.83 -14.39
C ALA A 490 37.47 -19.81 -15.44
N GLU A 491 37.29 -21.11 -15.05
CA GLU A 491 36.72 -22.11 -15.93
C GLU A 491 35.26 -21.86 -16.28
N LEU A 492 34.46 -21.40 -15.33
CA LEU A 492 33.03 -21.11 -15.49
C LEU A 492 32.76 -19.70 -16.06
N GLY A 493 33.75 -18.83 -16.04
CA GLY A 493 33.69 -17.50 -16.65
C GLY A 493 32.75 -16.52 -15.96
N PHE A 494 32.47 -16.64 -14.64
CA PHE A 494 31.61 -15.71 -13.91
C PHE A 494 32.39 -14.58 -13.23
N SER A 495 31.74 -13.44 -13.08
CA SER A 495 32.28 -12.27 -12.36
C SER A 495 31.79 -12.22 -10.92
N MET A 496 32.68 -11.85 -9.98
CA MET A 496 32.33 -11.74 -8.58
C MET A 496 32.50 -10.32 -8.03
N TYR A 497 31.42 -9.79 -7.43
CA TYR A 497 31.35 -8.45 -6.84
C TYR A 497 31.10 -8.54 -5.34
N GLY A 498 31.69 -7.64 -4.55
CA GLY A 498 31.49 -7.56 -3.11
C GLY A 498 30.71 -6.32 -2.70
N VAL A 499 29.88 -6.45 -1.66
CA VAL A 499 29.26 -5.31 -0.97
C VAL A 499 29.50 -5.49 0.52
N ALA A 500 30.24 -4.53 1.09
CA ALA A 500 30.46 -4.43 2.52
C ALA A 500 29.39 -3.53 3.15
N VAL A 501 28.51 -4.09 3.97
CA VAL A 501 27.41 -3.37 4.62
C VAL A 501 27.85 -2.88 6.00
N CYS A 502 27.96 -1.56 6.18
CA CYS A 502 28.28 -0.90 7.47
C CYS A 502 29.65 -1.25 8.08
N THR A 503 30.63 -1.68 7.31
CA THR A 503 31.97 -2.02 7.80
C THR A 503 33.01 -1.00 7.43
N ASN A 504 34.15 -1.06 8.17
CA ASN A 504 35.35 -0.35 7.78
C ASN A 504 35.85 -0.93 6.44
N PRO A 505 36.25 -0.11 5.45
CA PRO A 505 36.65 -0.59 4.12
C PRO A 505 37.91 -1.47 4.08
N LYS A 506 38.37 -1.97 5.20
CA LYS A 506 39.49 -2.93 5.34
C LYS A 506 39.01 -4.39 5.36
N SER A 507 38.04 -4.75 4.58
CA SER A 507 37.62 -6.15 4.42
C SER A 507 38.59 -6.86 3.45
N GLU A 508 39.79 -7.19 3.91
CA GLU A 508 40.80 -7.97 3.17
C GLU A 508 40.18 -9.27 2.54
N PRO A 509 39.32 -10.03 3.24
CA PRO A 509 38.71 -11.23 2.65
C PRO A 509 37.87 -10.94 1.41
N LEU A 510 37.02 -9.92 1.43
CA LEU A 510 36.19 -9.56 0.27
C LEU A 510 37.04 -9.13 -0.93
N ASN A 511 38.07 -8.32 -0.71
CA ASN A 511 38.97 -7.88 -1.79
C ASN A 511 39.75 -9.04 -2.41
N THR A 512 39.96 -10.13 -1.66
CA THR A 512 40.66 -11.32 -2.15
C THR A 512 39.74 -12.26 -2.93
N ILE A 513 38.46 -12.35 -2.53
CA ILE A 513 37.45 -13.21 -3.15
C ILE A 513 36.91 -12.55 -4.43
N CYS A 514 36.61 -11.24 -4.39
CA CYS A 514 35.98 -10.49 -5.47
C CYS A 514 36.99 -10.03 -6.55
N ASP A 515 36.49 -9.73 -7.75
CA ASP A 515 37.31 -9.35 -8.91
C ASP A 515 37.67 -7.84 -8.88
N GLY A 516 38.07 -7.35 -7.71
CA GLY A 516 38.60 -5.99 -7.54
C GLY A 516 37.54 -4.88 -7.37
N PHE A 517 36.25 -5.21 -7.33
CA PHE A 517 35.21 -4.25 -7.05
C PHE A 517 34.41 -4.60 -5.79
N VAL A 518 34.58 -3.77 -4.76
CA VAL A 518 33.84 -3.86 -3.49
C VAL A 518 33.19 -2.51 -3.21
N ALA A 519 31.86 -2.47 -3.17
CA ALA A 519 31.11 -1.31 -2.69
C ALA A 519 31.00 -1.35 -1.17
N SER A 520 30.96 -0.19 -0.53
CA SER A 520 30.71 -0.06 0.91
C SER A 520 29.48 0.81 1.15
N ILE A 521 28.57 0.33 2.00
CA ILE A 521 27.37 1.03 2.41
C ILE A 521 27.40 1.20 3.92
N LYS A 522 27.44 2.44 4.42
CA LYS A 522 27.38 2.77 5.84
C LYS A 522 26.08 3.47 6.20
N GLU A 523 25.59 4.31 5.31
CA GLU A 523 24.40 5.13 5.48
C GLU A 523 23.58 5.13 4.19
N LEU A 524 22.33 5.58 4.27
CA LEU A 524 21.41 5.73 3.12
C LEU A 524 22.01 6.56 1.96
N GLN A 525 22.94 7.49 2.25
CA GLN A 525 23.61 8.30 1.25
C GLN A 525 24.63 7.50 0.42
N ASP A 526 25.17 6.44 0.99
CA ASP A 526 26.17 5.57 0.34
C ASP A 526 25.54 4.63 -0.71
N LEU A 527 24.21 4.63 -0.87
CA LEU A 527 23.53 3.84 -1.90
C LEU A 527 24.02 4.17 -3.31
N GLU A 528 24.50 5.39 -3.54
CA GLU A 528 25.17 5.80 -4.78
C GLU A 528 26.38 4.90 -5.13
N ASN A 529 27.04 4.31 -4.13
CA ASN A 529 28.14 3.38 -4.33
C ASN A 529 27.72 2.07 -4.99
N MET A 530 26.41 1.78 -5.06
CA MET A 530 25.84 0.62 -5.75
C MET A 530 25.69 0.81 -7.27
N ARG A 531 25.72 2.05 -7.77
CA ARG A 531 25.56 2.33 -9.21
C ARG A 531 26.48 1.50 -10.11
N PRO A 532 27.79 1.39 -9.82
CA PRO A 532 28.68 0.60 -10.67
C PRO A 532 28.32 -0.89 -10.70
N ILE A 533 27.75 -1.44 -9.62
CA ILE A 533 27.29 -2.84 -9.57
C ILE A 533 26.07 -3.00 -10.47
N PHE A 534 25.06 -2.16 -10.30
CA PHE A 534 23.85 -2.19 -11.15
C PHE A 534 24.16 -1.96 -12.64
N GLY A 535 25.22 -1.19 -12.95
CA GLY A 535 25.70 -1.01 -14.30
C GLY A 535 26.48 -2.20 -14.86
N LYS A 536 27.12 -3.03 -14.03
CA LYS A 536 27.86 -4.23 -14.47
C LYS A 536 26.95 -5.46 -14.63
N VAL A 537 26.06 -5.69 -13.66
CA VAL A 537 25.02 -6.73 -13.68
C VAL A 537 23.94 -6.40 -14.71
#